data_38746ea38ccd171badae6ef127638d28
#
_entry.id   38746ea38ccd171badae6ef127638d28
#
_cell.length_a   1.000
_cell.length_b   1.000
_cell.length_c   1.000
_cell.angle_alpha   90.00
_cell.angle_beta   90.00
_cell.angle_gamma   90.00
#
_symmetry.space_group_name_H-M   'P 1'
#
loop_
_entity.id
_entity.type
_entity.pdbx_description
1 polymer ?
#
loop_
_entity_poly.entity_id
_entity_poly.type
_entity_poly.pdbx_seq_one_letter_code
_entity_poly.pdbx_strand_id
1 'polypeptide(L)'
;RDVERSRGLGDVYKRQGAGMVMEAEPIYRCYEQICSEAGKRPRVIYLTPQGDVFSQKIAKDFSKEDVLVFLCGHYEGVDERVLEEIVTDCVSIGDYVLTGGELPALVMMDAIARLVPGVLNNEESAETESFSDGLLEYPQYTRPVEILGRRVPDVLMSGHHEKINEWRKEQSIMRTRERRPDLYKSWLENNSDT
;
A
#
# COMPACT_ATOMS: atom_id res chain seq x y z
N ARG A 1 -16.53 -38.29 -15.21
CA ARG A 1 -16.81 -38.18 -13.75
C ARG A 1 -17.15 -36.74 -13.51
N ASP A 2 -18.49 -36.47 -13.46
CA ASP A 2 -18.98 -35.12 -13.18
C ASP A 2 -18.62 -34.78 -11.73
N VAL A 3 -17.79 -33.77 -11.58
CA VAL A 3 -17.57 -33.15 -10.27
C VAL A 3 -18.88 -32.50 -9.91
N GLU A 4 -19.49 -32.90 -8.83
CA GLU A 4 -20.67 -32.26 -8.26
C GLU A 4 -20.26 -30.83 -7.89
N ARG A 5 -20.56 -29.90 -8.79
CA ARG A 5 -20.38 -28.47 -8.53
C ARG A 5 -21.49 -28.05 -7.60
N SER A 6 -21.13 -27.35 -6.53
CA SER A 6 -22.07 -26.79 -5.57
C SER A 6 -23.23 -26.09 -6.32
N ARG A 7 -24.46 -26.54 -6.08
CA ARG A 7 -25.68 -25.98 -6.66
C ARG A 7 -26.11 -24.76 -5.85
N GLY A 8 -25.23 -23.74 -5.77
CA GLY A 8 -25.61 -22.49 -5.15
C GLY A 8 -26.32 -21.55 -6.12
N LEU A 9 -26.92 -20.50 -5.59
CA LEU A 9 -27.52 -19.39 -6.34
C LEU A 9 -26.62 -18.82 -7.44
N GLY A 10 -25.30 -18.98 -7.35
CA GLY A 10 -24.34 -18.64 -8.40
C GLY A 10 -24.65 -19.28 -9.75
N ASP A 11 -25.30 -20.44 -9.80
CA ASP A 11 -25.73 -21.06 -11.05
C ASP A 11 -26.99 -20.41 -11.66
N VAL A 12 -27.79 -19.72 -10.88
CA VAL A 12 -29.01 -19.03 -11.35
C VAL A 12 -28.65 -17.70 -12.01
N TYR A 13 -27.59 -17.05 -11.56
CA TYR A 13 -27.11 -15.76 -12.10
C TYR A 13 -26.05 -15.90 -13.20
N LYS A 14 -25.56 -17.09 -13.53
CA LYS A 14 -24.62 -17.40 -14.63
C LYS A 14 -25.05 -16.90 -16.01
N ARG A 15 -26.29 -16.48 -16.18
CA ARG A 15 -26.78 -15.90 -17.45
C ARG A 15 -26.40 -14.43 -17.64
N GLN A 16 -25.73 -13.79 -16.67
CA GLN A 16 -25.36 -12.37 -16.72
C GLN A 16 -23.87 -12.11 -16.91
N GLY A 17 -22.99 -13.13 -16.88
CA GLY A 17 -21.55 -12.96 -17.09
C GLY A 17 -20.83 -14.31 -17.25
N ALA A 18 -19.63 -14.27 -17.84
CA ALA A 18 -18.81 -15.44 -18.15
C ALA A 18 -17.84 -15.75 -16.97
N GLY A 19 -18.33 -16.06 -15.75
CA GLY A 19 -17.44 -16.37 -14.66
C GLY A 19 -18.12 -16.81 -13.37
N MET A 20 -17.33 -17.16 -12.36
CA MET A 20 -17.79 -17.52 -11.02
C MET A 20 -17.70 -16.29 -10.10
N VAL A 21 -18.60 -16.22 -9.11
CA VAL A 21 -18.56 -15.22 -8.04
C VAL A 21 -18.34 -15.98 -6.72
N MET A 22 -17.49 -15.45 -5.85
CA MET A 22 -17.22 -16.03 -4.53
C MET A 22 -18.46 -15.92 -3.65
N GLU A 23 -18.84 -17.05 -3.01
CA GLU A 23 -20.05 -17.13 -2.21
C GLU A 23 -19.93 -16.37 -0.89
N ALA A 24 -21.01 -15.69 -0.47
CA ALA A 24 -21.05 -14.87 0.74
C ALA A 24 -20.87 -15.68 2.04
N GLU A 25 -21.54 -16.83 2.16
CA GLU A 25 -21.63 -17.58 3.42
C GLU A 25 -20.26 -18.10 3.92
N PRO A 26 -19.39 -18.72 3.10
CA PRO A 26 -18.06 -19.14 3.54
C PRO A 26 -17.17 -17.97 4.00
N ILE A 27 -17.26 -16.83 3.29
CA ILE A 27 -16.50 -15.62 3.63
C ILE A 27 -16.98 -15.07 4.98
N TYR A 28 -18.27 -14.95 5.15
CA TYR A 28 -18.88 -14.44 6.39
C TYR A 28 -18.53 -15.31 7.60
N ARG A 29 -18.60 -16.63 7.48
CA ARG A 29 -18.20 -17.56 8.54
C ARG A 29 -16.73 -17.43 8.92
N CYS A 30 -15.85 -17.29 7.93
CA CYS A 30 -14.43 -17.05 8.17
C CYS A 30 -14.22 -15.72 8.93
N TYR A 31 -14.92 -14.67 8.55
CA TYR A 31 -14.89 -13.39 9.23
C TYR A 31 -15.37 -13.47 10.67
N GLU A 32 -16.50 -14.18 10.94
CA GLU A 32 -16.99 -14.38 12.30
C GLU A 32 -15.99 -15.13 13.20
N GLN A 33 -15.29 -16.13 12.64
CA GLN A 33 -14.21 -16.81 13.36
C GLN A 33 -13.08 -15.85 13.71
N ILE A 34 -12.61 -15.03 12.76
CA ILE A 34 -11.57 -14.02 12.99
C ILE A 34 -12.02 -13.03 14.06
N CYS A 35 -13.26 -12.56 14.03
CA CYS A 35 -13.81 -11.67 15.06
C CYS A 35 -13.78 -12.31 16.45
N SER A 36 -14.14 -13.59 16.54
CA SER A 36 -14.13 -14.35 17.80
C SER A 36 -12.70 -14.49 18.35
N GLU A 37 -11.73 -14.79 17.50
CA GLU A 37 -10.33 -14.93 17.87
C GLU A 37 -9.69 -13.58 18.26
N ALA A 38 -10.02 -12.51 17.55
CA ALA A 38 -9.55 -11.16 17.82
C ALA A 38 -10.25 -10.49 19.01
N GLY A 39 -11.39 -11.00 19.45
CA GLY A 39 -12.22 -10.40 20.50
C GLY A 39 -12.87 -9.07 20.13
N LYS A 40 -12.78 -8.66 18.85
CA LYS A 40 -13.35 -7.44 18.28
C LYS A 40 -13.63 -7.62 16.79
N ARG A 41 -14.41 -6.71 16.21
CA ARG A 41 -14.53 -6.61 14.73
C ARG A 41 -13.27 -5.92 14.19
N PRO A 42 -12.40 -6.62 13.42
CA PRO A 42 -11.21 -6.02 12.84
C PRO A 42 -11.56 -5.14 11.64
N ARG A 43 -10.65 -4.28 11.23
CA ARG A 43 -10.71 -3.55 9.99
C ARG A 43 -10.52 -4.51 8.81
N VAL A 44 -11.43 -4.49 7.83
CA VAL A 44 -11.44 -5.38 6.67
C VAL A 44 -11.18 -4.59 5.40
N ILE A 45 -10.09 -4.90 4.74
CA ILE A 45 -9.62 -4.25 3.52
C ILE A 45 -9.95 -5.15 2.33
N TYR A 46 -10.85 -4.70 1.45
CA TYR A 46 -11.14 -5.36 0.19
C TYR A 46 -10.28 -4.81 -0.94
N LEU A 47 -9.55 -5.69 -1.61
CA LEU A 47 -8.63 -5.36 -2.71
C LEU A 47 -9.42 -5.30 -4.02
N THR A 48 -9.67 -4.10 -4.51
CA THR A 48 -10.53 -3.87 -5.68
C THR A 48 -10.09 -2.64 -6.48
N PRO A 49 -10.20 -2.67 -7.83
CA PRO A 49 -9.97 -1.49 -8.66
C PRO A 49 -10.91 -0.30 -8.35
N GLN A 50 -12.04 -0.57 -7.67
CA GLN A 50 -13.02 0.46 -7.31
C GLN A 50 -12.66 1.25 -6.05
N GLY A 51 -11.60 0.82 -5.33
CA GLY A 51 -11.18 1.43 -4.06
C GLY A 51 -10.29 2.65 -4.24
N ASP A 52 -10.05 3.33 -3.12
CA ASP A 52 -9.08 4.42 -3.05
C ASP A 52 -7.67 3.94 -3.38
N VAL A 53 -6.91 4.76 -4.08
CA VAL A 53 -5.52 4.40 -4.46
C VAL A 53 -4.64 4.37 -3.22
N PHE A 54 -4.02 3.21 -2.96
CA PHE A 54 -3.12 3.00 -1.84
C PHE A 54 -1.96 3.99 -1.85
N SER A 55 -1.67 4.57 -0.69
CA SER A 55 -0.62 5.57 -0.51
C SER A 55 0.09 5.37 0.83
N GLN A 56 1.24 6.03 1.01
CA GLN A 56 1.96 6.02 2.29
C GLN A 56 1.10 6.55 3.45
N LYS A 57 0.20 7.49 3.18
CA LYS A 57 -0.76 8.01 4.17
C LYS A 57 -1.72 6.91 4.64
N ILE A 58 -2.26 6.12 3.70
CA ILE A 58 -3.16 5.00 4.02
C ILE A 58 -2.39 3.90 4.76
N ALA A 59 -1.16 3.57 4.32
CA ALA A 59 -0.30 2.61 5.02
C ALA A 59 -0.05 3.03 6.47
N LYS A 60 0.24 4.32 6.71
CA LYS A 60 0.46 4.87 8.06
C LYS A 60 -0.81 4.86 8.91
N ASP A 61 -1.98 4.93 8.32
CA ASP A 61 -3.23 4.78 9.04
C ASP A 61 -3.47 3.32 9.43
N PHE A 62 -3.31 2.41 8.49
CA PHE A 62 -3.45 0.97 8.74
C PHE A 62 -2.41 0.41 9.73
N SER A 63 -1.20 0.97 9.79
CA SER A 63 -0.15 0.50 10.72
C SER A 63 -0.48 0.74 12.21
N LYS A 64 -1.54 1.50 12.51
CA LYS A 64 -2.02 1.74 13.88
C LYS A 64 -2.97 0.66 14.38
N GLU A 65 -3.45 -0.20 13.49
CA GLU A 65 -4.41 -1.26 13.84
C GLU A 65 -3.67 -2.49 14.39
N ASP A 66 -4.23 -3.08 15.45
CA ASP A 66 -3.69 -4.33 16.01
C ASP A 66 -3.96 -5.53 15.11
N VAL A 67 -5.09 -5.50 14.38
CA VAL A 67 -5.52 -6.59 13.50
C VAL A 67 -6.10 -6.00 12.21
N LEU A 68 -5.56 -6.42 11.08
CA LEU A 68 -6.07 -6.12 9.74
C LEU A 68 -6.46 -7.42 9.04
N VAL A 69 -7.59 -7.41 8.35
CA VAL A 69 -8.05 -8.50 7.50
C VAL A 69 -8.00 -8.05 6.05
N PHE A 70 -7.34 -8.82 5.19
CA PHE A 70 -7.31 -8.59 3.75
C PHE A 70 -8.26 -9.56 3.07
N LEU A 71 -9.30 -9.05 2.43
CA LEU A 71 -10.20 -9.83 1.59
C LEU A 71 -9.69 -9.80 0.15
N CYS A 72 -9.15 -10.94 -0.29
CA CYS A 72 -8.61 -11.13 -1.64
C CYS A 72 -9.68 -11.74 -2.54
N GLY A 73 -10.23 -10.95 -3.45
CA GLY A 73 -11.19 -11.41 -4.43
C GLY A 73 -10.54 -12.23 -5.54
N HIS A 74 -11.31 -13.17 -6.10
CA HIS A 74 -10.97 -13.98 -7.25
C HIS A 74 -12.13 -14.04 -8.25
N TYR A 75 -11.85 -14.55 -9.45
CA TYR A 75 -12.84 -14.73 -10.52
C TYR A 75 -13.47 -13.39 -10.96
N GLU A 76 -14.80 -13.33 -11.02
CA GLU A 76 -15.55 -12.10 -11.36
C GLU A 76 -15.79 -11.20 -10.15
N GLY A 77 -15.45 -11.66 -8.94
CA GLY A 77 -15.58 -10.90 -7.70
C GLY A 77 -16.20 -11.68 -6.55
N VAL A 78 -16.63 -10.95 -5.55
CA VAL A 78 -17.23 -11.44 -4.30
C VAL A 78 -18.69 -11.01 -4.26
N ASP A 79 -19.56 -11.83 -3.65
CA ASP A 79 -20.97 -11.49 -3.46
C ASP A 79 -21.11 -10.16 -2.69
N GLU A 80 -21.82 -9.20 -3.29
CA GLU A 80 -21.93 -7.84 -2.78
C GLU A 80 -22.47 -7.77 -1.36
N ARG A 81 -23.39 -8.66 -1.00
CA ARG A 81 -24.01 -8.67 0.33
C ARG A 81 -23.01 -8.90 1.47
N VAL A 82 -21.96 -9.71 1.24
CA VAL A 82 -20.93 -9.90 2.26
C VAL A 82 -19.95 -8.72 2.25
N LEU A 83 -19.68 -8.11 1.09
CA LEU A 83 -18.88 -6.90 1.03
C LEU A 83 -19.53 -5.77 1.83
N GLU A 84 -20.81 -5.50 1.63
CA GLU A 84 -21.57 -4.48 2.36
C GLU A 84 -21.60 -4.72 3.87
N GLU A 85 -21.59 -6.00 4.31
CA GLU A 85 -21.68 -6.36 5.72
C GLU A 85 -20.35 -6.26 6.47
N ILE A 86 -19.22 -6.63 5.82
CA ILE A 86 -17.97 -6.80 6.56
C ILE A 86 -16.84 -5.84 6.13
N VAL A 87 -16.86 -5.30 4.90
CA VAL A 87 -15.75 -4.46 4.39
C VAL A 87 -15.81 -3.07 4.99
N THR A 88 -14.68 -2.63 5.52
CA THR A 88 -14.52 -1.27 6.04
C THR A 88 -13.82 -0.35 5.05
N ASP A 89 -12.95 -0.90 4.22
CA ASP A 89 -12.12 -0.15 3.27
C ASP A 89 -12.00 -0.88 1.93
N CYS A 90 -12.27 -0.17 0.85
CA CYS A 90 -11.97 -0.62 -0.50
C CYS A 90 -10.68 0.06 -0.97
N VAL A 91 -9.68 -0.73 -1.37
CA VAL A 91 -8.37 -0.20 -1.73
C VAL A 91 -7.87 -0.77 -3.05
N SER A 92 -7.36 0.12 -3.91
CA SER A 92 -6.69 -0.20 -5.17
C SER A 92 -5.19 0.06 -5.06
N ILE A 93 -4.36 -0.73 -5.71
CA ILE A 93 -2.92 -0.45 -5.84
C ILE A 93 -2.55 0.24 -7.16
N GLY A 94 -3.55 0.60 -7.98
CA GLY A 94 -3.35 1.30 -9.26
C GLY A 94 -4.38 0.92 -10.32
N ASP A 95 -4.39 1.64 -11.44
CA ASP A 95 -5.35 1.50 -12.53
C ASP A 95 -4.96 0.36 -13.50
N TYR A 96 -4.91 -0.85 -12.98
CA TYR A 96 -4.66 -2.08 -13.74
C TYR A 96 -5.32 -3.28 -13.07
N VAL A 97 -5.57 -4.33 -13.84
CA VAL A 97 -6.26 -5.54 -13.37
C VAL A 97 -5.26 -6.67 -13.14
N LEU A 98 -5.38 -7.34 -12.01
CA LEU A 98 -4.65 -8.55 -11.64
C LEU A 98 -5.59 -9.76 -11.58
N THR A 99 -5.03 -10.95 -11.54
CA THR A 99 -5.79 -12.20 -11.49
C THR A 99 -6.47 -12.46 -10.14
N GLY A 100 -6.01 -11.79 -9.06
CA GLY A 100 -6.54 -11.93 -7.71
C GLY A 100 -6.00 -10.86 -6.77
N GLY A 101 -6.53 -10.81 -5.56
CA GLY A 101 -6.19 -9.82 -4.53
C GLY A 101 -4.92 -10.13 -3.73
N GLU A 102 -4.29 -11.29 -3.90
CA GLU A 102 -3.17 -11.72 -3.04
C GLU A 102 -1.91 -10.88 -3.25
N LEU A 103 -1.56 -10.57 -4.50
CA LEU A 103 -0.40 -9.73 -4.79
C LEU A 103 -0.59 -8.30 -4.28
N PRO A 104 -1.73 -7.62 -4.49
CA PRO A 104 -2.03 -6.37 -3.83
C PRO A 104 -1.93 -6.44 -2.31
N ALA A 105 -2.46 -7.49 -1.68
CA ALA A 105 -2.37 -7.68 -0.24
C ALA A 105 -0.91 -7.74 0.23
N LEU A 106 -0.06 -8.50 -0.45
CA LEU A 106 1.37 -8.59 -0.12
C LEU A 106 2.08 -7.25 -0.24
N VAL A 107 1.80 -6.47 -1.30
CA VAL A 107 2.35 -5.11 -1.46
C VAL A 107 1.94 -4.21 -0.30
N MET A 108 0.66 -4.24 0.08
CA MET A 108 0.16 -3.44 1.19
C MET A 108 0.72 -3.91 2.53
N MET A 109 0.78 -5.22 2.78
CA MET A 109 1.36 -5.79 4.00
C MET A 109 2.81 -5.36 4.18
N ASP A 110 3.64 -5.42 3.14
CA ASP A 110 5.03 -4.97 3.21
C ASP A 110 5.12 -3.48 3.56
N ALA A 111 4.37 -2.64 2.85
CA ALA A 111 4.36 -1.20 3.10
C ALA A 111 3.86 -0.83 4.51
N ILE A 112 2.85 -1.54 5.02
CA ILE A 112 2.28 -1.33 6.36
C ILE A 112 3.25 -1.83 7.43
N ALA A 113 3.80 -3.05 7.27
CA ALA A 113 4.69 -3.66 8.25
C ALA A 113 5.94 -2.83 8.50
N ARG A 114 6.50 -2.19 7.48
CA ARG A 114 7.66 -1.28 7.60
C ARG A 114 7.39 -0.08 8.52
N LEU A 115 6.13 0.29 8.74
CA LEU A 115 5.71 1.41 9.59
C LEU A 115 5.37 0.97 11.03
N VAL A 116 5.36 -0.33 11.29
CA VAL A 116 5.14 -0.86 12.64
C VAL A 116 6.45 -0.77 13.43
N PRO A 117 6.44 -0.17 14.65
CA PRO A 117 7.64 -0.05 15.47
C PRO A 117 8.31 -1.41 15.72
N GLY A 118 9.63 -1.45 15.62
CA GLY A 118 10.44 -2.65 15.84
C GLY A 118 10.48 -3.66 14.71
N VAL A 119 9.81 -3.44 13.58
CA VAL A 119 9.90 -4.29 12.37
C VAL A 119 11.17 -3.98 11.59
N LEU A 120 11.53 -2.71 11.45
CA LEU A 120 12.80 -2.30 10.86
C LEU A 120 13.85 -2.07 11.95
N ASN A 121 15.10 -2.51 11.70
CA ASN A 121 16.22 -2.31 12.64
C ASN A 121 16.64 -0.84 12.80
N ASN A 122 16.23 0.04 11.87
CA ASN A 122 16.53 1.47 11.90
C ASN A 122 15.25 2.27 11.69
N GLU A 123 14.64 2.75 12.77
CA GLU A 123 13.42 3.54 12.74
C GLU A 123 13.61 4.89 12.02
N GLU A 124 14.82 5.49 12.10
CA GLU A 124 15.15 6.73 11.38
C GLU A 124 15.11 6.55 9.85
N SER A 125 15.26 5.31 9.35
CA SER A 125 15.22 5.03 7.92
C SER A 125 13.83 5.28 7.34
N ALA A 126 12.77 4.90 8.05
CA ALA A 126 11.38 5.08 7.61
C ALA A 126 10.95 6.57 7.58
N GLU A 127 11.56 7.41 8.43
CA GLU A 127 11.23 8.84 8.51
C GLU A 127 11.82 9.66 7.36
N THR A 128 12.93 9.19 6.77
CA THR A 128 13.65 9.91 5.70
C THR A 128 13.39 9.37 4.30
N GLU A 129 12.59 8.32 4.17
CA GLU A 129 12.23 7.71 2.89
C GLU A 129 11.25 8.58 2.07
N SER A 130 11.14 8.27 0.77
CA SER A 130 10.18 8.93 -0.12
C SER A 130 8.77 8.92 0.46
N PHE A 131 8.06 10.03 0.28
CA PHE A 131 6.68 10.28 0.71
C PHE A 131 6.48 10.55 2.22
N SER A 132 7.51 10.46 3.06
CA SER A 132 7.38 10.72 4.51
C SER A 132 7.03 12.18 4.79
N ASP A 133 7.67 13.11 4.08
CA ASP A 133 7.42 14.56 4.12
C ASP A 133 6.76 15.10 2.83
N GLY A 134 6.24 14.22 1.98
CA GLY A 134 5.62 14.56 0.70
C GLY A 134 6.60 14.73 -0.45
N LEU A 135 7.90 14.52 -0.23
CA LEU A 135 8.95 14.59 -1.24
C LEU A 135 9.48 13.21 -1.62
N LEU A 136 10.19 13.12 -2.75
CA LEU A 136 11.03 11.98 -3.08
C LEU A 136 12.33 12.05 -2.31
N GLU A 137 12.90 10.92 -1.97
CA GLU A 137 14.20 10.80 -1.34
C GLU A 137 15.33 11.36 -2.23
N TYR A 138 16.35 11.92 -1.59
CA TYR A 138 17.57 12.40 -2.24
C TYR A 138 18.39 11.26 -2.85
N PRO A 139 19.37 11.55 -3.77
CA PRO A 139 20.19 10.51 -4.38
C PRO A 139 21.15 9.87 -3.38
N GLN A 140 21.19 8.54 -3.38
CA GLN A 140 22.12 7.74 -2.58
C GLN A 140 23.40 7.43 -3.34
N TYR A 141 24.53 7.40 -2.64
CA TYR A 141 25.85 7.10 -3.17
C TYR A 141 26.56 6.03 -2.33
N THR A 142 27.39 5.22 -2.99
CA THR A 142 28.23 4.22 -2.35
C THR A 142 29.65 4.22 -2.92
N ARG A 143 30.50 3.35 -2.45
CA ARG A 143 31.87 3.18 -2.98
C ARG A 143 31.87 2.52 -4.36
N PRO A 144 32.88 2.85 -5.21
CA PRO A 144 33.97 3.80 -5.02
C PRO A 144 33.53 5.26 -5.18
N VAL A 145 34.38 6.22 -4.78
CA VAL A 145 34.11 7.67 -4.87
C VAL A 145 33.87 8.13 -6.30
N GLU A 146 34.47 7.46 -7.27
CA GLU A 146 34.29 7.76 -8.68
C GLU A 146 34.04 6.48 -9.48
N ILE A 147 33.03 6.50 -10.35
CA ILE A 147 32.71 5.43 -11.29
C ILE A 147 32.21 6.02 -12.61
N LEU A 148 32.74 5.53 -13.75
CA LEU A 148 32.37 5.97 -15.11
C LEU A 148 32.48 7.49 -15.30
N GLY A 149 33.53 8.13 -14.73
CA GLY A 149 33.74 9.58 -14.78
C GLY A 149 32.74 10.40 -13.96
N ARG A 150 31.90 9.76 -13.13
CA ARG A 150 30.98 10.44 -12.22
C ARG A 150 31.42 10.27 -10.78
N ARG A 151 31.54 11.40 -10.09
CA ARG A 151 32.02 11.46 -8.71
C ARG A 151 30.92 11.69 -7.69
N VAL A 152 31.10 11.13 -6.50
CA VAL A 152 30.23 11.45 -5.34
C VAL A 152 30.41 12.95 -5.03
N PRO A 153 29.30 13.68 -4.76
CA PRO A 153 29.37 15.09 -4.38
C PRO A 153 30.27 15.34 -3.16
N ASP A 154 31.19 16.32 -3.25
CA ASP A 154 32.18 16.59 -2.20
C ASP A 154 31.53 16.94 -0.84
N VAL A 155 30.35 17.54 -0.84
CA VAL A 155 29.61 17.85 0.38
C VAL A 155 29.32 16.60 1.21
N LEU A 156 29.03 15.45 0.57
CA LEU A 156 28.76 14.19 1.26
C LEU A 156 30.01 13.57 1.90
N MET A 157 31.19 13.98 1.44
CA MET A 157 32.48 13.53 1.96
C MET A 157 33.07 14.49 3.00
N SER A 158 32.45 15.67 3.21
CA SER A 158 32.98 16.74 4.08
C SER A 158 32.87 16.45 5.58
N GLY A 159 32.00 15.53 6.01
CA GLY A 159 31.69 15.29 7.41
C GLY A 159 30.87 16.39 8.10
N HIS A 160 30.46 17.44 7.38
CA HIS A 160 29.64 18.53 7.92
C HIS A 160 28.15 18.17 7.83
N HIS A 161 27.59 17.62 8.91
CA HIS A 161 26.21 17.11 8.95
C HIS A 161 25.15 18.14 8.53
N GLU A 162 25.27 19.40 8.95
CA GLU A 162 24.33 20.46 8.56
C GLU A 162 24.31 20.66 7.04
N LYS A 163 25.49 20.84 6.41
CA LYS A 163 25.60 21.01 4.96
C LYS A 163 25.14 19.79 4.18
N ILE A 164 25.36 18.59 4.73
CA ILE A 164 24.86 17.34 4.14
C ILE A 164 23.33 17.32 4.18
N ASN A 165 22.70 17.72 5.29
CA ASN A 165 21.25 17.76 5.42
C ASN A 165 20.60 18.82 4.53
N GLU A 166 21.20 20.01 4.44
CA GLU A 166 20.76 21.05 3.49
C GLU A 166 20.82 20.54 2.05
N TRP A 167 21.93 19.96 1.64
CA TRP A 167 22.10 19.38 0.32
C TRP A 167 21.07 18.27 0.04
N ARG A 168 20.82 17.37 0.99
CA ARG A 168 19.81 16.32 0.87
C ARG A 168 18.43 16.91 0.64
N LYS A 169 18.05 17.92 1.40
CA LYS A 169 16.76 18.62 1.26
C LYS A 169 16.61 19.27 -0.11
N GLU A 170 17.64 19.97 -0.58
CA GLU A 170 17.66 20.57 -1.92
C GLU A 170 17.50 19.53 -3.03
N GLN A 171 18.22 18.38 -2.90
CA GLN A 171 18.11 17.30 -3.88
C GLN A 171 16.72 16.64 -3.87
N SER A 172 16.10 16.47 -2.72
CA SER A 172 14.74 15.94 -2.60
C SER A 172 13.72 16.87 -3.29
N ILE A 173 13.82 18.17 -3.05
CA ILE A 173 12.95 19.18 -3.69
C ILE A 173 13.14 19.17 -5.21
N MET A 174 14.39 19.21 -5.67
CA MET A 174 14.71 19.22 -7.09
C MET A 174 14.22 17.96 -7.80
N ARG A 175 14.49 16.77 -7.23
CA ARG A 175 14.00 15.50 -7.76
C ARG A 175 12.49 15.42 -7.83
N THR A 176 11.82 15.86 -6.77
CA THR A 176 10.36 15.83 -6.71
C THR A 176 9.78 16.74 -7.77
N ARG A 177 10.31 17.95 -7.92
CA ARG A 177 9.89 18.89 -8.94
C ARG A 177 10.05 18.33 -10.37
N GLU A 178 11.16 17.64 -10.65
CA GLU A 178 11.45 17.09 -11.98
C GLU A 178 10.68 15.81 -12.30
N ARG A 179 10.55 14.90 -11.32
CA ARG A 179 10.05 13.54 -11.56
C ARG A 179 8.62 13.32 -11.14
N ARG A 180 8.15 14.08 -10.16
CA ARG A 180 6.80 14.00 -9.62
C ARG A 180 6.23 15.42 -9.38
N PRO A 181 5.93 16.17 -10.48
CA PRO A 181 5.40 17.53 -10.39
C PRO A 181 4.08 17.60 -9.59
N ASP A 182 3.30 16.53 -9.61
CA ASP A 182 2.08 16.36 -8.83
C ASP A 182 2.36 16.43 -7.32
N LEU A 183 3.33 15.66 -6.83
CA LEU A 183 3.74 15.70 -5.42
C LEU A 183 4.37 17.04 -5.04
N TYR A 184 5.17 17.62 -5.92
CA TYR A 184 5.80 18.92 -5.67
C TYR A 184 4.75 20.03 -5.50
N LYS A 185 3.70 20.01 -6.32
CA LYS A 185 2.57 20.95 -6.19
C LYS A 185 1.87 20.80 -4.85
N SER A 186 1.53 19.57 -4.48
CA SER A 186 0.89 19.28 -3.18
C SER A 186 1.79 19.66 -2.00
N TRP A 187 3.11 19.45 -2.12
CA TRP A 187 4.07 19.84 -1.10
C TRP A 187 4.15 21.37 -0.94
N LEU A 188 4.12 22.14 -2.03
CA LEU A 188 4.09 23.60 -1.99
C LEU A 188 2.83 24.11 -1.30
N GLU A 189 1.66 23.56 -1.64
CA GLU A 189 0.37 23.94 -1.03
C GLU A 189 0.39 23.74 0.49
N ASN A 190 0.94 22.61 0.96
CA ASN A 190 1.04 22.29 2.39
C ASN A 190 2.12 23.12 3.14
N ASN A 191 3.10 23.69 2.46
CA ASN A 191 4.19 24.49 3.07
C ASN A 191 4.10 25.99 2.75
N SER A 192 3.06 26.46 2.03
CA SER A 192 2.86 27.87 1.71
C SER A 192 2.15 28.66 2.82
N ASP A 193 1.58 27.96 3.80
CA ASP A 193 0.83 28.54 4.94
C ASP A 193 1.72 28.75 6.19
N THR A 194 3.06 28.65 6.04
CA THR A 194 4.03 28.91 7.10
C THR A 194 4.92 30.07 6.75
#